data_9b9559267bfe5fa2c9a3f8537b741eff
#
_entry.id   9b9559267bfe5fa2c9a3f8537b741eff
#
_cell.length_a   1.000
_cell.length_b   1.000
_cell.length_c   1.000
_cell.angle_alpha   90.00
_cell.angle_beta   90.00
_cell.angle_gamma   90.00
#
_symmetry.space_group_name_H-M   'P 1'
#
loop_
_entity.id
_entity.type
_entity.pdbx_description
1 polymer ?
#
loop_
_entity_poly.entity_id
_entity_poly.type
_entity_poly.pdbx_seq_one_letter_code
_entity_poly.pdbx_strand_id
1 'polypeptide(L)'
;MNRAELKSIWKKEEKTAYIKGWDFSHIHGRYEEENDLPWDYEKIVRQYLTDTAKVLDYDTGGGEFLLSLNHPFARTAATEGFEPNVRLCQEKLLPLGIDFKECNTPSRIPYDNETFDMIINRHGNFDARELYRLLKKGGIFVTQQVGGDNDRDLVEMVLPEVESPFPHLNLEEQRNAFVDAGFHILAAEEAYRPIKFY
;
A
#
# COMPACT_ATOMS: atom_id res chain seq x y z
N MET A 1 32.10 -11.70 18.42
CA MET A 1 31.29 -12.38 17.38
C MET A 1 32.08 -12.35 16.09
N ASN A 2 32.31 -13.47 15.47
CA ASN A 2 33.01 -13.53 14.19
C ASN A 2 32.06 -13.31 13.00
N ARG A 3 32.62 -13.11 11.78
CA ARG A 3 31.84 -12.82 10.58
C ARG A 3 30.86 -13.94 10.18
N ALA A 4 31.20 -15.20 10.45
CA ALA A 4 30.35 -16.34 10.13
C ALA A 4 29.14 -16.43 11.09
N GLU A 5 29.39 -16.18 12.37
CA GLU A 5 28.33 -16.09 13.38
C GLU A 5 27.35 -14.95 13.07
N LEU A 6 27.87 -13.76 12.73
CA LEU A 6 27.06 -12.60 12.35
C LEU A 6 26.20 -12.91 11.11
N LYS A 7 26.80 -13.51 10.07
CA LYS A 7 26.07 -13.89 8.86
C LYS A 7 24.97 -14.94 9.13
N SER A 8 25.20 -15.85 10.07
CA SER A 8 24.19 -16.83 10.47
C SER A 8 22.99 -16.18 11.16
N ILE A 9 23.26 -15.19 12.02
CA ILE A 9 22.22 -14.40 12.69
C ILE A 9 21.39 -13.65 11.66
N TRP A 10 22.03 -12.92 10.75
CA TRP A 10 21.34 -12.17 9.70
C TRP A 10 20.45 -13.03 8.81
N LYS A 11 20.93 -14.21 8.40
CA LYS A 11 20.13 -15.16 7.63
C LYS A 11 18.92 -15.70 8.40
N LYS A 12 18.99 -15.77 9.72
CA LYS A 12 17.86 -16.14 10.56
C LYS A 12 16.85 -14.99 10.63
N GLU A 13 17.31 -13.76 10.83
CA GLU A 13 16.45 -12.56 10.82
C GLU A 13 15.76 -12.36 9.46
N GLU A 14 16.48 -12.53 8.34
CA GLU A 14 15.93 -12.46 6.98
C GLU A 14 14.75 -13.43 6.78
N LYS A 15 14.82 -14.64 7.30
CA LYS A 15 13.70 -15.59 7.25
C LYS A 15 12.52 -15.16 8.10
N THR A 16 12.79 -14.53 9.25
CA THR A 16 11.75 -14.05 10.15
C THR A 16 11.08 -12.79 9.58
N ALA A 17 11.80 -11.98 8.82
CA ALA A 17 11.30 -10.76 8.18
C ALA A 17 10.33 -11.02 7.01
N TYR A 18 10.09 -12.30 6.65
CA TYR A 18 9.09 -12.64 5.64
C TYR A 18 7.68 -12.54 6.23
N ILE A 19 7.10 -11.34 6.13
CA ILE A 19 5.81 -10.99 6.74
C ILE A 19 4.62 -11.45 5.89
N LYS A 20 3.47 -11.63 6.56
CA LYS A 20 2.14 -11.78 5.94
C LYS A 20 1.24 -10.64 6.41
N GLY A 21 0.49 -10.04 5.50
CA GLY A 21 -0.27 -8.83 5.82
C GLY A 21 0.68 -7.73 6.31
N TRP A 22 0.26 -7.00 7.34
CA TRP A 22 1.03 -5.94 8.01
C TRP A 22 1.51 -6.36 9.41
N ASP A 23 1.89 -7.63 9.59
CA ASP A 23 2.38 -8.13 10.87
C ASP A 23 3.88 -7.86 11.04
N PHE A 24 4.21 -6.78 11.75
CA PHE A 24 5.56 -6.40 12.15
C PHE A 24 5.89 -6.76 13.60
N SER A 25 5.12 -7.64 14.23
CA SER A 25 5.25 -7.98 15.65
C SER A 25 6.66 -8.49 16.02
N HIS A 26 7.39 -9.12 15.09
CA HIS A 26 8.74 -9.65 15.32
C HIS A 26 9.80 -8.57 15.58
N ILE A 27 9.56 -7.33 15.16
CA ILE A 27 10.46 -6.17 15.43
C ILE A 27 9.90 -5.24 16.52
N HIS A 28 8.81 -5.63 17.18
CA HIS A 28 8.21 -4.82 18.25
C HIS A 28 9.23 -4.48 19.33
N GLY A 29 9.31 -3.20 19.72
CA GLY A 29 10.27 -2.69 20.69
C GLY A 29 11.71 -2.53 20.19
N ARG A 30 11.96 -2.76 18.88
CA ARG A 30 13.28 -2.56 18.25
C ARG A 30 13.38 -1.24 17.51
N TYR A 31 12.30 -0.48 17.43
CA TYR A 31 12.26 0.85 16.83
C TYR A 31 11.23 1.74 17.54
N GLU A 32 11.39 3.02 17.38
CA GLU A 32 10.42 4.07 17.72
C GLU A 32 10.16 4.90 16.47
N GLU A 33 8.90 5.18 16.19
CA GLU A 33 8.46 6.06 15.11
C GLU A 33 7.50 7.12 15.65
N GLU A 34 7.51 8.30 15.07
CA GLU A 34 6.53 9.35 15.35
C GLU A 34 5.26 9.09 14.54
N ASN A 35 4.13 8.86 15.23
CA ASN A 35 2.81 8.60 14.63
C ASN A 35 1.97 9.88 14.56
N ASP A 36 2.59 11.01 14.20
CA ASP A 36 1.97 12.33 14.16
C ASP A 36 1.88 12.90 12.74
N LEU A 37 1.64 12.05 11.75
CA LEU A 37 1.40 12.51 10.38
C LEU A 37 0.31 13.59 10.37
N PRO A 38 0.45 14.64 9.54
CA PRO A 38 -0.51 15.74 9.51
C PRO A 38 -1.88 15.34 8.92
N TRP A 39 -2.02 14.12 8.45
CA TRP A 39 -3.28 13.54 7.96
C TRP A 39 -3.60 12.22 8.66
N ASP A 40 -4.88 11.89 8.64
CA ASP A 40 -5.42 10.60 9.03
C ASP A 40 -6.01 9.92 7.77
N TYR A 41 -5.35 8.88 7.28
CA TYR A 41 -5.73 8.20 6.05
C TYR A 41 -7.15 7.60 6.14
N GLU A 42 -7.50 6.96 7.26
CA GLU A 42 -8.83 6.40 7.45
C GLU A 42 -9.92 7.48 7.42
N LYS A 43 -9.67 8.60 8.09
CA LYS A 43 -10.60 9.73 8.10
C LYS A 43 -10.81 10.30 6.70
N ILE A 44 -9.75 10.42 5.89
CA ILE A 44 -9.83 10.87 4.51
C ILE A 44 -10.65 9.88 3.67
N VAL A 45 -10.36 8.58 3.77
CA VAL A 45 -11.13 7.55 3.08
C VAL A 45 -12.61 7.64 3.44
N ARG A 46 -12.94 7.72 4.72
CA ARG A 46 -14.33 7.81 5.20
C ARG A 46 -15.05 9.09 4.78
N GLN A 47 -14.33 10.17 4.51
CA GLN A 47 -14.92 11.42 4.00
C GLN A 47 -15.56 11.24 2.62
N TYR A 48 -15.00 10.38 1.78
CA TYR A 48 -15.47 10.13 0.42
C TYR A 48 -16.27 8.83 0.29
N LEU A 49 -16.18 7.94 1.27
CA LEU A 49 -16.85 6.64 1.26
C LEU A 49 -18.34 6.81 1.58
N THR A 50 -19.19 6.34 0.67
CA THR A 50 -20.64 6.27 0.89
C THR A 50 -21.10 4.81 0.86
N ASP A 51 -22.16 4.45 1.57
CA ASP A 51 -22.69 3.08 1.65
C ASP A 51 -23.11 2.50 0.29
N THR A 52 -23.32 3.38 -0.69
CA THR A 52 -23.72 2.97 -2.07
C THR A 52 -22.53 2.88 -3.03
N ALA A 53 -21.35 3.36 -2.66
CA ALA A 53 -20.18 3.33 -3.50
C ALA A 53 -19.71 1.88 -3.77
N LYS A 54 -19.29 1.59 -4.99
CA LYS A 54 -18.51 0.39 -5.29
C LYS A 54 -17.04 0.70 -5.10
N VAL A 55 -16.40 0.02 -4.16
CA VAL A 55 -15.04 0.31 -3.69
C VAL A 55 -14.09 -0.82 -4.09
N LEU A 56 -12.89 -0.45 -4.54
CA LEU A 56 -11.76 -1.36 -4.70
C LEU A 56 -10.67 -0.97 -3.71
N ASP A 57 -10.22 -1.91 -2.90
CA ASP A 57 -8.95 -1.84 -2.18
C ASP A 57 -7.89 -2.56 -3.03
N TYR A 58 -7.05 -1.77 -3.68
CA TYR A 58 -6.03 -2.27 -4.59
C TYR A 58 -4.74 -2.54 -3.82
N ASP A 59 -4.22 -3.76 -3.95
CA ASP A 59 -3.05 -4.25 -3.20
C ASP A 59 -3.31 -4.21 -1.69
N THR A 60 -4.37 -4.95 -1.27
CA THR A 60 -5.02 -4.83 0.04
C THR A 60 -4.21 -5.39 1.21
N GLY A 61 -3.10 -6.09 0.94
CA GLY A 61 -2.37 -6.84 1.98
C GLY A 61 -3.19 -8.00 2.53
N GLY A 62 -3.47 -8.00 3.82
CA GLY A 62 -4.34 -9.01 4.46
C GLY A 62 -5.81 -8.64 4.52
N GLY A 63 -6.22 -7.49 3.96
CA GLY A 63 -7.60 -6.99 4.00
C GLY A 63 -8.00 -6.35 5.33
N GLU A 64 -7.08 -6.16 6.28
CA GLU A 64 -7.40 -5.67 7.62
C GLU A 64 -7.99 -4.26 7.57
N PHE A 65 -7.37 -3.35 6.80
CA PHE A 65 -7.87 -1.99 6.65
C PHE A 65 -9.22 -1.96 5.94
N LEU A 66 -9.36 -2.72 4.85
CA LEU A 66 -10.62 -2.82 4.11
C LEU A 66 -11.79 -3.26 5.02
N LEU A 67 -11.56 -4.29 5.82
CA LEU A 67 -12.56 -4.81 6.76
C LEU A 67 -12.90 -3.81 7.87
N SER A 68 -11.92 -3.01 8.33
CA SER A 68 -12.14 -1.99 9.36
C SER A 68 -13.10 -0.88 8.91
N LEU A 69 -13.23 -0.66 7.60
CA LEU A 69 -14.16 0.35 7.05
C LEU A 69 -15.62 -0.01 7.27
N ASN A 70 -15.94 -1.28 7.52
CA ASN A 70 -17.31 -1.82 7.67
C ASN A 70 -18.22 -1.47 6.47
N HIS A 71 -17.64 -1.40 5.27
CA HIS A 71 -18.39 -1.13 4.04
C HIS A 71 -19.20 -2.37 3.61
N PRO A 72 -20.39 -2.22 2.95
CA PRO A 72 -21.17 -3.36 2.49
C PRO A 72 -20.37 -4.29 1.59
N PHE A 73 -20.19 -5.55 1.99
CA PHE A 73 -19.34 -6.53 1.30
C PHE A 73 -19.70 -6.74 -0.16
N ALA A 74 -20.99 -6.71 -0.50
CA ALA A 74 -21.48 -6.84 -1.87
C ALA A 74 -21.08 -5.66 -2.79
N ARG A 75 -20.54 -4.58 -2.22
CA ARG A 75 -20.05 -3.39 -2.93
C ARG A 75 -18.55 -3.22 -2.79
N THR A 76 -17.90 -4.20 -2.20
CA THR A 76 -16.47 -4.18 -1.89
C THR A 76 -15.74 -5.15 -2.80
N ALA A 77 -14.65 -4.69 -3.39
CA ALA A 77 -13.70 -5.48 -4.13
C ALA A 77 -12.30 -5.31 -3.55
N ALA A 78 -11.44 -6.30 -3.76
CA ALA A 78 -10.05 -6.24 -3.36
C ALA A 78 -9.16 -6.96 -4.37
N THR A 79 -7.90 -6.50 -4.48
CA THR A 79 -6.86 -7.23 -5.20
C THR A 79 -5.61 -7.39 -4.34
N GLU A 80 -4.82 -8.40 -4.65
CA GLU A 80 -3.54 -8.66 -4.02
C GLU A 80 -2.68 -9.53 -4.95
N GLY A 81 -1.37 -9.29 -4.99
CA GLY A 81 -0.45 -10.01 -5.87
C GLY A 81 0.62 -10.82 -5.13
N PHE A 82 0.90 -10.52 -3.86
CA PHE A 82 1.87 -11.25 -3.06
C PHE A 82 1.27 -12.57 -2.57
N GLU A 83 1.79 -13.68 -3.02
CA GLU A 83 1.21 -15.02 -2.86
C GLU A 83 0.77 -15.36 -1.42
N PRO A 84 1.54 -15.07 -0.34
CA PRO A 84 1.08 -15.30 1.02
C PRO A 84 -0.16 -14.49 1.41
N ASN A 85 -0.29 -13.25 0.91
CA ASN A 85 -1.44 -12.39 1.15
C ASN A 85 -2.63 -12.81 0.29
N VAL A 86 -2.40 -13.30 -0.93
CA VAL A 86 -3.45 -13.85 -1.80
C VAL A 86 -4.21 -14.97 -1.07
N ARG A 87 -3.49 -15.92 -0.48
CA ARG A 87 -4.11 -17.01 0.31
C ARG A 87 -4.90 -16.46 1.49
N LEU A 88 -4.32 -15.50 2.21
CA LEU A 88 -4.97 -14.87 3.35
C LEU A 88 -6.28 -14.17 2.94
N CYS A 89 -6.27 -13.45 1.82
CA CYS A 89 -7.45 -12.81 1.27
C CYS A 89 -8.50 -13.81 0.79
N GLN A 90 -8.08 -14.90 0.14
CA GLN A 90 -9.00 -15.97 -0.25
C GLN A 90 -9.70 -16.59 0.96
N GLU A 91 -8.99 -16.80 2.06
CA GLU A 91 -9.53 -17.36 3.30
C GLU A 91 -10.44 -16.38 4.05
N LYS A 92 -10.12 -15.08 4.05
CA LYS A 92 -10.82 -14.07 4.84
C LYS A 92 -11.91 -13.32 4.08
N LEU A 93 -11.65 -12.91 2.82
CA LEU A 93 -12.51 -11.98 2.09
C LEU A 93 -13.58 -12.70 1.26
N LEU A 94 -13.22 -13.80 0.58
CA LEU A 94 -14.19 -14.54 -0.25
C LEU A 94 -15.39 -15.07 0.53
N PRO A 95 -15.24 -15.65 1.75
CA PRO A 95 -16.40 -16.12 2.53
C PRO A 95 -17.36 -15.00 2.95
N LEU A 96 -16.90 -13.75 2.98
CA LEU A 96 -17.73 -12.58 3.28
C LEU A 96 -18.50 -12.06 2.06
N GLY A 97 -18.21 -12.58 0.86
CA GLY A 97 -18.81 -12.12 -0.39
C GLY A 97 -18.14 -10.90 -1.01
N ILE A 98 -16.92 -10.57 -0.58
CA ILE A 98 -16.07 -9.52 -1.20
C ILE A 98 -15.54 -10.07 -2.53
N ASP A 99 -15.61 -9.26 -3.61
CA ASP A 99 -15.09 -9.60 -4.94
C ASP A 99 -13.56 -9.51 -4.94
N PHE A 100 -12.90 -10.58 -4.51
CA PHE A 100 -11.44 -10.66 -4.46
C PHE A 100 -10.87 -11.28 -5.73
N LYS A 101 -9.83 -10.64 -6.29
CA LYS A 101 -9.07 -11.15 -7.43
C LYS A 101 -7.57 -11.04 -7.20
N GLU A 102 -6.86 -12.11 -7.52
CA GLU A 102 -5.41 -12.08 -7.58
C GLU A 102 -4.94 -11.15 -8.72
N CYS A 103 -4.00 -10.24 -8.42
CA CYS A 103 -3.45 -9.30 -9.38
C CYS A 103 -2.03 -8.91 -8.99
N ASN A 104 -1.06 -9.31 -9.81
CA ASN A 104 0.35 -8.99 -9.65
C ASN A 104 0.90 -8.03 -10.73
N THR A 105 0.00 -7.44 -11.52
CA THR A 105 0.35 -6.57 -12.64
C THR A 105 -0.40 -5.23 -12.51
N PRO A 106 0.26 -4.16 -12.02
CA PRO A 106 -0.38 -2.87 -11.75
C PRO A 106 -1.02 -2.22 -12.98
N SER A 107 -0.52 -2.49 -14.17
CA SER A 107 -1.02 -1.94 -15.43
C SER A 107 -2.17 -2.75 -16.06
N ARG A 108 -2.63 -3.80 -15.38
CA ARG A 108 -3.73 -4.65 -15.89
C ARG A 108 -4.50 -5.29 -14.74
N ILE A 109 -5.34 -4.51 -14.09
CA ILE A 109 -6.19 -4.97 -12.99
C ILE A 109 -7.44 -5.67 -13.57
N PRO A 110 -7.84 -6.87 -13.10
CA PRO A 110 -8.82 -7.71 -13.77
C PRO A 110 -10.28 -7.28 -13.52
N TYR A 111 -10.58 -6.00 -13.75
CA TYR A 111 -11.91 -5.41 -13.71
C TYR A 111 -12.18 -4.59 -14.98
N ASP A 112 -13.46 -4.41 -15.31
CA ASP A 112 -13.90 -3.62 -16.44
C ASP A 112 -13.67 -2.11 -16.22
N ASN A 113 -13.68 -1.35 -17.31
CA ASN A 113 -13.62 0.11 -17.25
C ASN A 113 -14.77 0.68 -16.43
N GLU A 114 -14.56 1.83 -15.81
CA GLU A 114 -15.59 2.59 -15.10
C GLU A 114 -16.41 1.73 -14.12
N THR A 115 -15.71 0.86 -13.39
CA THR A 115 -16.37 -0.09 -12.46
C THR A 115 -16.57 0.50 -11.08
N PHE A 116 -15.60 1.31 -10.58
CA PHE A 116 -15.54 1.71 -9.19
C PHE A 116 -15.89 3.19 -9.00
N ASP A 117 -16.62 3.47 -7.93
CA ASP A 117 -16.86 4.84 -7.46
C ASP A 117 -15.68 5.37 -6.64
N MET A 118 -14.97 4.45 -5.98
CA MET A 118 -13.79 4.76 -5.19
C MET A 118 -12.75 3.65 -5.31
N ILE A 119 -11.48 4.03 -5.41
CA ILE A 119 -10.35 3.11 -5.27
C ILE A 119 -9.49 3.62 -4.12
N ILE A 120 -9.07 2.74 -3.25
CA ILE A 120 -8.12 3.00 -2.17
C ILE A 120 -6.89 2.13 -2.35
N ASN A 121 -5.73 2.66 -1.94
CA ASN A 121 -4.48 1.93 -1.94
C ASN A 121 -3.55 2.49 -0.85
N ARG A 122 -2.88 1.62 -0.14
CA ARG A 122 -1.91 2.02 0.86
C ARG A 122 -0.64 1.18 0.74
N HIS A 123 0.47 1.86 0.38
CA HIS A 123 1.82 1.29 0.23
C HIS A 123 2.00 0.28 -0.93
N GLY A 124 0.98 0.08 -1.76
CA GLY A 124 1.06 -0.77 -2.94
C GLY A 124 1.48 0.00 -4.20
N ASN A 125 2.16 -0.67 -5.12
CA ASN A 125 2.54 -0.11 -6.40
C ASN A 125 1.34 -0.03 -7.35
N PHE A 126 1.20 1.05 -8.11
CA PHE A 126 0.06 1.25 -9.02
C PHE A 126 0.48 1.90 -10.35
N ASP A 127 -0.39 1.79 -11.34
CA ASP A 127 -0.33 2.53 -12.60
C ASP A 127 -1.49 3.53 -12.64
N ALA A 128 -1.18 4.83 -12.74
CA ALA A 128 -2.18 5.90 -12.70
C ALA A 128 -3.20 5.81 -13.85
N ARG A 129 -2.78 5.37 -15.04
CA ARG A 129 -3.67 5.23 -16.21
C ARG A 129 -4.63 4.07 -16.01
N GLU A 130 -4.17 2.99 -15.40
CA GLU A 130 -5.01 1.84 -15.12
C GLU A 130 -6.04 2.17 -14.03
N LEU A 131 -5.65 2.90 -12.99
CA LEU A 131 -6.59 3.41 -11.99
C LEU A 131 -7.63 4.34 -12.61
N TYR A 132 -7.20 5.23 -13.52
CA TYR A 132 -8.12 6.11 -14.25
C TYR A 132 -9.13 5.33 -15.09
N ARG A 133 -8.69 4.24 -15.74
CA ARG A 133 -9.57 3.34 -16.52
C ARG A 133 -10.65 2.69 -15.66
N LEU A 134 -10.30 2.30 -14.44
CA LEU A 134 -11.20 1.57 -13.53
C LEU A 134 -12.22 2.47 -12.85
N LEU A 135 -11.87 3.74 -12.61
CA LEU A 135 -12.78 4.67 -11.97
C LEU A 135 -13.89 5.13 -12.91
N LYS A 136 -15.09 5.22 -12.38
CA LYS A 136 -16.19 5.92 -13.02
C LYS A 136 -15.88 7.41 -13.13
N LYS A 137 -16.58 8.09 -14.03
CA LYS A 137 -16.50 9.54 -14.12
C LYS A 137 -16.89 10.19 -12.77
N GLY A 138 -15.98 10.99 -12.23
CA GLY A 138 -16.12 11.61 -10.91
C GLY A 138 -15.80 10.68 -9.75
N GLY A 139 -15.28 9.49 -10.02
CA GLY A 139 -14.78 8.57 -8.99
C GLY A 139 -13.52 9.11 -8.30
N ILE A 140 -13.26 8.62 -7.10
CA ILE A 140 -12.19 9.11 -6.21
C ILE A 140 -11.11 8.04 -6.04
N PHE A 141 -9.84 8.44 -6.17
CA PHE A 141 -8.70 7.64 -5.74
C PHE A 141 -8.08 8.26 -4.48
N VAL A 142 -7.86 7.45 -3.46
CA VAL A 142 -7.17 7.84 -2.23
C VAL A 142 -5.99 6.92 -2.01
N THR A 143 -4.80 7.48 -1.86
CA THR A 143 -3.60 6.70 -1.59
C THR A 143 -2.73 7.34 -0.51
N GLN A 144 -2.00 6.51 0.22
CA GLN A 144 -0.88 6.88 1.07
C GLN A 144 0.31 5.98 0.71
N GLN A 145 1.45 6.60 0.42
CA GLN A 145 2.64 5.90 -0.01
C GLN A 145 3.82 6.18 0.91
N VAL A 146 4.77 5.26 0.94
CA VAL A 146 6.10 5.49 1.49
C VAL A 146 6.96 6.14 0.41
N GLY A 147 7.64 7.23 0.71
CA GLY A 147 8.51 7.93 -0.25
C GLY A 147 9.75 7.11 -0.63
N GLY A 148 10.32 7.40 -1.80
CA GLY A 148 11.50 6.70 -2.33
C GLY A 148 12.77 6.90 -1.48
N ASP A 149 12.78 7.92 -0.63
CA ASP A 149 13.88 8.21 0.30
C ASP A 149 13.70 7.55 1.67
N ASN A 150 12.66 6.73 1.87
CA ASN A 150 12.43 6.04 3.13
C ASN A 150 13.64 5.17 3.52
N ASP A 151 14.15 5.36 4.73
CA ASP A 151 15.33 4.66 5.28
C ASP A 151 16.58 4.73 4.40
N ARG A 152 16.64 5.69 3.46
CA ARG A 152 17.72 5.78 2.48
C ARG A 152 19.07 6.03 3.15
N ASP A 153 19.12 6.89 4.15
CA ASP A 153 20.30 7.18 4.97
C ASP A 153 20.85 5.91 5.65
N LEU A 154 19.98 5.05 6.19
CA LEU A 154 20.38 3.76 6.78
C LEU A 154 20.93 2.80 5.72
N VAL A 155 20.28 2.73 4.56
CA VAL A 155 20.74 1.88 3.44
C VAL A 155 22.12 2.34 2.97
N GLU A 156 22.37 3.63 2.80
CA GLU A 156 23.63 4.19 2.34
C GLU A 156 24.78 4.00 3.34
N MET A 157 24.49 3.96 4.64
CA MET A 157 25.50 3.62 5.65
C MET A 157 26.04 2.19 5.49
N VAL A 158 25.23 1.26 5.00
CA VAL A 158 25.59 -0.17 4.89
C VAL A 158 25.95 -0.56 3.47
N LEU A 159 25.28 0.02 2.48
CA LEU A 159 25.38 -0.30 1.06
C LEU A 159 25.42 1.00 0.23
N PRO A 160 26.51 1.79 0.30
CA PRO A 160 26.57 3.11 -0.33
C PRO A 160 26.44 3.12 -1.86
N GLU A 161 26.70 1.98 -2.51
CA GLU A 161 26.65 1.86 -3.97
C GLU A 161 25.28 1.39 -4.48
N VAL A 162 24.30 1.16 -3.58
CA VAL A 162 22.99 0.68 -3.98
C VAL A 162 22.11 1.86 -4.41
N GLU A 163 21.65 1.83 -5.64
CA GLU A 163 20.69 2.81 -6.16
C GLU A 163 19.34 2.69 -5.45
N SER A 164 18.60 3.79 -5.37
CA SER A 164 17.23 3.76 -4.87
C SER A 164 16.37 2.88 -5.78
N PRO A 165 15.63 1.89 -5.23
CA PRO A 165 14.74 1.06 -6.04
C PRO A 165 13.49 1.84 -6.53
N PHE A 166 13.18 2.97 -5.92
CA PHE A 166 11.99 3.77 -6.19
C PHE A 166 12.30 5.27 -6.33
N PRO A 167 13.22 5.69 -7.23
CA PRO A 167 13.69 7.07 -7.31
C PRO A 167 12.57 8.07 -7.68
N HIS A 168 11.51 7.57 -8.32
CA HIS A 168 10.36 8.37 -8.78
C HIS A 168 9.19 8.39 -7.78
N LEU A 169 9.34 7.76 -6.62
CA LEU A 169 8.28 7.72 -5.61
C LEU A 169 8.39 8.95 -4.69
N ASN A 170 8.13 10.12 -5.24
CA ASN A 170 8.06 11.41 -4.56
C ASN A 170 6.79 12.15 -4.96
N LEU A 171 6.40 13.14 -4.16
CA LEU A 171 5.12 13.83 -4.33
C LEU A 171 4.98 14.51 -5.70
N GLU A 172 6.03 15.17 -6.19
CA GLU A 172 5.98 15.93 -7.44
C GLU A 172 5.79 15.00 -8.64
N GLU A 173 6.59 13.96 -8.77
CA GLU A 173 6.50 13.01 -9.87
C GLU A 173 5.18 12.23 -9.85
N GLN A 174 4.71 11.84 -8.67
CA GLN A 174 3.41 11.17 -8.54
C GLN A 174 2.26 12.10 -8.95
N ARG A 175 2.25 13.36 -8.52
CA ARG A 175 1.25 14.34 -8.98
C ARG A 175 1.24 14.49 -10.49
N ASN A 176 2.41 14.61 -11.10
CA ASN A 176 2.54 14.74 -12.55
C ASN A 176 1.99 13.49 -13.25
N ALA A 177 2.33 12.29 -12.79
CA ALA A 177 1.81 11.03 -13.33
C ALA A 177 0.27 10.94 -13.27
N PHE A 178 -0.35 11.39 -12.19
CA PHE A 178 -1.81 11.44 -12.07
C PHE A 178 -2.44 12.47 -13.00
N VAL A 179 -1.88 13.67 -13.10
CA VAL A 179 -2.36 14.71 -14.02
C VAL A 179 -2.25 14.24 -15.47
N ASP A 180 -1.14 13.61 -15.85
CA ASP A 180 -0.92 13.06 -17.20
C ASP A 180 -1.87 11.90 -17.51
N ALA A 181 -2.32 11.16 -16.50
CA ALA A 181 -3.35 10.13 -16.64
C ALA A 181 -4.78 10.69 -16.72
N GLY A 182 -5.00 11.98 -16.46
CA GLY A 182 -6.30 12.64 -16.55
C GLY A 182 -6.98 12.91 -15.20
N PHE A 183 -6.30 12.68 -14.08
CA PHE A 183 -6.86 12.98 -12.76
C PHE A 183 -6.85 14.48 -12.42
N HIS A 184 -7.79 14.86 -11.59
CA HIS A 184 -7.84 16.14 -10.91
C HIS A 184 -7.34 15.95 -9.47
N ILE A 185 -6.27 16.61 -9.08
CA ILE A 185 -5.71 16.48 -7.74
C ILE A 185 -6.52 17.32 -6.76
N LEU A 186 -7.16 16.67 -5.81
CA LEU A 186 -7.94 17.32 -4.76
C LEU A 186 -7.07 17.74 -3.58
N ALA A 187 -6.15 16.89 -3.17
CA ALA A 187 -5.17 17.15 -2.12
C ALA A 187 -3.91 16.33 -2.39
N ALA A 188 -2.76 16.85 -1.99
CA ALA A 188 -1.48 16.14 -2.03
C ALA A 188 -0.58 16.73 -0.95
N GLU A 189 -0.13 15.89 -0.04
CA GLU A 189 0.70 16.26 1.11
C GLU A 189 1.85 15.29 1.24
N GLU A 190 2.97 15.76 1.79
CA GLU A 190 4.17 14.99 2.07
C GLU A 190 4.66 15.33 3.47
N ALA A 191 5.14 14.36 4.21
CA ALA A 191 5.71 14.56 5.54
C ALA A 191 6.88 13.60 5.76
N TYR A 192 7.90 14.07 6.45
CA TYR A 192 9.05 13.28 6.87
C TYR A 192 8.99 13.11 8.39
N ARG A 193 9.22 11.89 8.85
CA ARG A 193 9.28 11.56 10.27
C ARG A 193 10.47 10.66 10.55
N PRO A 194 11.25 10.95 11.60
CA PRO A 194 12.38 10.11 11.96
C PRO A 194 11.90 8.77 12.53
N ILE A 195 12.62 7.72 12.17
CA ILE A 195 12.54 6.40 12.81
C ILE A 195 13.85 6.18 13.57
N LYS A 196 13.77 5.70 14.78
CA LYS A 196 14.90 5.38 15.63
C LYS A 196 14.95 3.89 15.89
N PHE A 197 16.01 3.24 15.48
CA PHE A 197 16.26 1.81 15.69
C PHE A 197 17.15 1.56 16.90
N TYR A 198 16.98 0.39 17.56
CA TYR A 198 17.75 -0.03 18.75
C TYR A 198 18.46 -1.36 18.53
#